data_0bf716b9051c44a6db700d4cf6333f08
#
_entry.id   0bf716b9051c44a6db700d4cf6333f08
#
_cell.length_a   1.000
_cell.length_b   1.000
_cell.length_c   1.000
_cell.angle_alpha   90.00
_cell.angle_beta   90.00
_cell.angle_gamma   90.00
#
_symmetry.space_group_name_H-M   'P 1'
#
loop_
_entity.id
_entity.type
_entity.pdbx_description
1 polymer ?
#
loop_
_entity_poly.entity_id
_entity_poly.type
_entity_poly.pdbx_seq_one_letter_code
_entity_poly.pdbx_strand_id
1 'polypeptide(L)'
;EKSITMNGRVERVQRSIPYDDANGEFMGLARFSERGGQLLREHYHRRRRECWDKPYREAAQFQKAYLIHLFQDMIEQGVEFGHADTHGQYREIDTQEDLNLAQKEWRP
;
A
#
# COMPACT_ATOMS: atom_id res chain seq x y z
N GLU A 1 4.51 -4.02 4.04
CA GLU A 1 3.91 -3.91 2.69
C GLU A 1 4.94 -3.34 1.72
N LYS A 2 5.55 -4.23 0.95
CA LYS A 2 6.70 -3.90 0.11
C LYS A 2 6.28 -3.27 -1.21
N SER A 3 7.15 -2.43 -1.75
CA SER A 3 6.91 -1.78 -3.04
C SER A 3 8.13 -1.83 -3.94
N ILE A 4 7.87 -1.75 -5.24
CA ILE A 4 8.89 -1.55 -6.28
C ILE A 4 8.51 -0.26 -6.99
N THR A 5 9.43 0.69 -7.00
CA THR A 5 9.26 1.96 -7.69
C THR A 5 10.28 2.08 -8.81
N MET A 6 9.89 2.75 -9.89
CA MET A 6 10.76 2.97 -11.04
C MET A 6 10.32 4.26 -11.76
N ASN A 7 11.27 5.12 -12.07
CA ASN A 7 11.03 6.36 -12.84
C ASN A 7 9.94 7.24 -12.21
N GLY A 8 9.93 7.35 -10.88
CA GLY A 8 8.97 8.18 -10.16
C GLY A 8 7.59 7.57 -9.97
N ARG A 9 7.42 6.31 -10.33
CA ARG A 9 6.13 5.61 -10.24
C ARG A 9 6.22 4.36 -9.39
N VAL A 10 5.12 4.01 -8.75
CA VAL A 10 4.97 2.72 -8.07
C VAL A 10 4.58 1.69 -9.13
N GLU A 11 5.47 0.73 -9.37
CA GLU A 11 5.22 -0.38 -10.30
C GLU A 11 4.46 -1.53 -9.63
N ARG A 12 4.80 -1.82 -8.38
CA ARG A 12 4.16 -2.88 -7.60
C ARG A 12 4.10 -2.51 -6.13
N VAL A 13 3.01 -2.89 -5.48
CA VAL A 13 2.85 -2.81 -4.04
C VAL A 13 2.15 -4.09 -3.58
N GLN A 14 2.90 -4.99 -2.95
CA GLN A 14 2.43 -6.33 -2.58
C GLN A 14 3.22 -6.82 -1.38
N ARG A 15 2.59 -7.67 -0.56
CA ARG A 15 3.29 -8.34 0.54
C ARG A 15 4.23 -9.43 0.06
N SER A 16 3.88 -10.09 -1.06
CA SER A 16 4.62 -11.23 -1.61
C SER A 16 5.88 -10.85 -2.39
N ILE A 17 6.16 -9.56 -2.59
CA ILE A 17 7.41 -9.15 -3.23
C ILE A 17 8.58 -9.67 -2.40
N PRO A 18 9.56 -10.40 -3.00
CA PRO A 18 10.76 -10.82 -2.27
C PRO A 18 11.49 -9.61 -1.69
N TYR A 19 12.02 -9.74 -0.48
CA TYR A 19 12.67 -8.63 0.21
C TYR A 19 13.76 -7.98 -0.65
N ASP A 20 14.56 -8.79 -1.34
CA ASP A 20 15.68 -8.31 -2.16
C ASP A 20 15.22 -7.60 -3.44
N ASP A 21 13.99 -7.80 -3.87
CA ASP A 21 13.43 -7.16 -5.07
C ASP A 21 12.75 -5.83 -4.74
N ALA A 22 12.40 -5.60 -3.49
CA ALA A 22 11.73 -4.37 -3.06
C ALA A 22 12.75 -3.25 -2.90
N ASN A 23 12.38 -2.04 -3.33
CA ASN A 23 13.17 -0.84 -3.08
C ASN A 23 12.45 0.19 -2.22
N GLY A 24 11.32 -0.20 -1.64
CA GLY A 24 10.56 0.65 -0.72
C GLY A 24 9.52 -0.13 0.06
N GLU A 25 8.88 0.58 0.96
CA GLU A 25 7.81 0.03 1.78
C GLU A 25 6.71 1.08 1.96
N PHE A 26 5.46 0.66 1.82
CA PHE A 26 4.32 1.55 2.01
C PHE A 26 4.08 1.72 3.51
N MET A 27 4.12 2.96 3.97
CA MET A 27 4.00 3.29 5.40
C MET A 27 2.58 3.63 5.84
N GLY A 28 1.59 3.47 4.97
CA GLY A 28 0.19 3.67 5.33
C GLY A 28 -0.37 5.06 5.04
N LEU A 29 0.40 5.93 4.40
CA LEU A 29 -0.05 7.28 4.07
C LEU A 29 -0.13 7.43 2.55
N ALA A 30 -1.31 7.82 2.06
CA ALA A 30 -1.54 8.05 0.65
C ALA A 30 -2.32 9.34 0.43
N ARG A 31 -1.98 10.05 -0.63
CA ARG A 31 -2.66 11.28 -1.04
C ARG A 31 -3.27 11.09 -2.43
N PHE A 32 -4.51 11.51 -2.60
CA PHE A 32 -5.22 11.42 -3.86
C PHE A 32 -5.62 12.79 -4.35
N SER A 33 -5.45 13.03 -5.66
CA SER A 33 -6.12 14.13 -6.31
C SER A 33 -7.62 13.86 -6.34
N GLU A 34 -8.41 14.86 -6.73
CA GLU A 34 -9.85 14.67 -6.90
C GLU A 34 -10.13 13.53 -7.87
N ARG A 35 -9.46 13.52 -9.02
CA ARG A 35 -9.61 12.45 -10.01
C ARG A 35 -9.13 11.10 -9.48
N GLY A 36 -8.01 11.08 -8.77
CA GLY A 36 -7.50 9.85 -8.13
C GLY A 36 -8.48 9.27 -7.12
N GLY A 37 -9.11 10.11 -6.32
CA GLY A 37 -10.13 9.69 -5.38
C GLY A 37 -11.38 9.12 -6.06
N GLN A 38 -11.79 9.70 -7.17
CA GLN A 38 -12.89 9.17 -7.98
C GLN A 38 -12.54 7.78 -8.52
N LEU A 39 -11.35 7.62 -9.09
CA LEU A 39 -10.87 6.34 -9.60
C LEU A 39 -10.82 5.28 -8.49
N LEU A 40 -10.34 5.65 -7.32
CA LEU A 40 -10.30 4.77 -6.15
C LEU A 40 -11.69 4.26 -5.80
N ARG A 41 -12.67 5.15 -5.70
CA ARG A 41 -14.05 4.80 -5.38
C ARG A 41 -14.68 3.91 -6.45
N GLU A 42 -14.47 4.24 -7.72
CA GLU A 42 -15.01 3.47 -8.85
C GLU A 42 -14.47 2.04 -8.85
N HIS A 43 -13.15 1.88 -8.67
CA HIS A 43 -12.51 0.57 -8.58
C HIS A 43 -13.00 -0.22 -7.37
N TYR A 44 -13.08 0.42 -6.22
CA TYR A 44 -13.56 -0.20 -5.00
C TYR A 44 -14.98 -0.75 -5.17
N HIS A 45 -15.91 0.08 -5.63
CA HIS A 45 -17.30 -0.33 -5.78
C HIS A 45 -17.47 -1.44 -6.81
N ARG A 46 -16.75 -1.35 -7.93
CA ARG A 46 -16.79 -2.37 -8.97
C ARG A 46 -16.28 -3.71 -8.45
N ARG A 47 -15.11 -3.71 -7.81
CA ARG A 47 -14.52 -4.95 -7.28
C ARG A 47 -15.35 -5.52 -6.13
N ARG A 48 -15.93 -4.67 -5.32
CA ARG A 48 -16.84 -5.11 -4.26
C ARG A 48 -18.02 -5.89 -4.84
N ARG A 49 -18.64 -5.39 -5.90
CA ARG A 49 -19.76 -6.07 -6.55
C ARG A 49 -19.34 -7.40 -7.18
N GLU A 50 -18.16 -7.45 -7.78
CA GLU A 50 -17.68 -8.62 -8.53
C GLU A 50 -17.07 -9.69 -7.64
N CYS A 51 -16.43 -9.32 -6.54
CA CYS A 51 -15.50 -10.20 -5.84
C CYS A 51 -15.77 -10.33 -4.33
N TRP A 52 -16.89 -9.86 -3.78
CA TRP A 52 -17.09 -9.77 -2.32
C TRP A 52 -16.65 -11.03 -1.57
N ASP A 53 -17.12 -12.20 -1.99
CA ASP A 53 -16.81 -13.49 -1.36
C ASP A 53 -15.75 -14.30 -2.12
N LYS A 54 -15.06 -13.68 -3.07
CA LYS A 54 -14.09 -14.33 -3.95
C LYS A 54 -12.68 -13.91 -3.61
N PRO A 55 -11.67 -14.73 -3.96
CA PRO A 55 -10.28 -14.31 -3.85
C PRO A 55 -10.04 -13.01 -4.59
N TYR A 56 -9.26 -12.12 -3.96
CA TYR A 56 -8.91 -10.84 -4.55
C TYR A 56 -7.44 -10.53 -4.26
N ARG A 57 -6.62 -10.60 -5.31
CA ARG A 57 -5.16 -10.41 -5.20
C ARG A 57 -4.57 -11.38 -4.18
N GLU A 58 -3.85 -10.84 -3.17
CA GLU A 58 -3.26 -11.65 -2.11
C GLU A 58 -4.26 -12.00 -1.00
N ALA A 59 -5.47 -11.47 -1.06
CA ALA A 59 -6.48 -11.72 -0.04
C ALA A 59 -7.33 -12.94 -0.40
N ALA A 60 -7.69 -13.72 0.60
CA ALA A 60 -8.57 -14.88 0.41
C ALA A 60 -9.95 -14.48 -0.09
N GLN A 61 -10.41 -13.29 0.31
CA GLN A 61 -11.69 -12.71 -0.13
C GLN A 61 -11.55 -11.19 -0.18
N PHE A 62 -12.29 -10.53 -1.06
CA PHE A 62 -12.29 -9.08 -1.19
C PHE A 62 -12.57 -8.38 0.15
N GLN A 63 -13.54 -8.88 0.92
CA GLN A 63 -13.91 -8.31 2.21
C GLN A 63 -12.78 -8.32 3.25
N LYS A 64 -11.73 -9.12 3.01
CA LYS A 64 -10.54 -9.21 3.86
C LYS A 64 -9.31 -8.54 3.25
N ALA A 65 -9.49 -7.86 2.12
CA ALA A 65 -8.38 -7.23 1.41
C ALA A 65 -7.85 -6.01 2.17
N TYR A 66 -6.58 -5.76 1.99
CA TYR A 66 -5.95 -4.51 2.43
C TYR A 66 -5.99 -3.49 1.31
N LEU A 67 -5.81 -2.23 1.66
CA LEU A 67 -5.85 -1.12 0.71
C LEU A 67 -4.82 -1.30 -0.42
N ILE A 68 -3.65 -1.87 -0.13
CA ILE A 68 -2.63 -2.11 -1.15
C ILE A 68 -3.09 -3.05 -2.25
N HIS A 69 -4.01 -3.97 -1.96
CA HIS A 69 -4.56 -4.87 -2.98
C HIS A 69 -5.34 -4.08 -4.03
N LEU A 70 -6.11 -3.09 -3.57
CA LEU A 70 -6.83 -2.19 -4.48
C LEU A 70 -5.85 -1.32 -5.27
N PHE A 71 -4.82 -0.79 -4.64
CA PHE A 71 -3.80 -0.01 -5.32
C PHE A 71 -3.11 -0.83 -6.41
N GLN A 72 -2.72 -2.06 -6.10
CA GLN A 72 -2.08 -2.94 -7.09
C GLN A 72 -3.00 -3.21 -8.27
N ASP A 73 -4.28 -3.46 -8.01
CA ASP A 73 -5.27 -3.64 -9.07
C ASP A 73 -5.36 -2.39 -9.96
N MET A 74 -5.44 -1.22 -9.36
CA MET A 74 -5.50 0.05 -10.08
C MET A 74 -4.25 0.26 -10.94
N ILE A 75 -3.07 -0.05 -10.40
CA ILE A 75 -1.80 0.05 -11.13
C ILE A 75 -1.84 -0.85 -12.37
N GLU A 76 -2.32 -2.07 -12.23
CA GLU A 76 -2.43 -3.01 -13.36
C GLU A 76 -3.47 -2.58 -14.39
N GLN A 77 -4.44 -1.76 -13.98
CA GLN A 77 -5.43 -1.16 -14.90
C GLN A 77 -4.92 0.14 -15.53
N GLY A 78 -3.67 0.52 -15.30
CA GLY A 78 -3.05 1.67 -15.92
C GLY A 78 -3.15 2.98 -15.13
N VAL A 79 -3.61 2.94 -13.88
CA VAL A 79 -3.63 4.14 -13.03
C VAL A 79 -2.21 4.40 -12.52
N GLU A 80 -1.75 5.63 -12.67
CA GLU A 80 -0.41 6.02 -12.23
C GLU A 80 -0.41 6.41 -10.76
N PHE A 81 0.47 5.77 -9.99
CA PHE A 81 0.77 6.14 -8.61
C PHE A 81 2.19 6.67 -8.54
N GLY A 82 2.34 7.90 -8.07
CA GLY A 82 3.65 8.44 -7.71
C GLY A 82 4.04 8.01 -6.30
N HIS A 83 5.22 8.44 -5.87
CA HIS A 83 5.66 8.19 -4.50
C HIS A 83 6.43 9.39 -3.98
N ALA A 84 6.37 9.58 -2.66
CA ALA A 84 7.18 10.55 -1.95
C ALA A 84 7.94 9.76 -0.88
N ASP A 85 9.26 9.75 -0.99
CA ASP A 85 10.08 8.93 -0.12
C ASP A 85 10.43 9.67 1.16
N THR A 86 10.45 8.91 2.26
CA THR A 86 11.04 9.36 3.51
C THR A 86 12.25 8.49 3.80
N HIS A 87 13.32 9.10 4.28
CA HIS A 87 14.59 8.43 4.55
C HIS A 87 14.76 8.24 6.07
N GLY A 88 13.95 7.38 6.65
CA GLY A 88 13.87 7.20 8.08
C GLY A 88 12.88 8.19 8.72
N GLN A 89 13.05 8.49 9.99
CA GLN A 89 12.13 9.36 10.75
C GLN A 89 10.70 8.82 10.79
N TYR A 90 10.57 7.50 10.74
CA TYR A 90 9.31 6.79 10.79
C TYR A 90 9.45 5.57 11.69
N ARG A 91 8.46 5.35 12.52
CA ARG A 91 8.38 4.18 13.39
C ARG A 91 6.97 3.65 13.40
N GLU A 92 6.85 2.35 13.22
CA GLU A 92 5.60 1.62 13.33
C GLU A 92 5.53 1.01 14.72
N ILE A 93 4.44 1.23 15.44
CA ILE A 93 4.28 0.78 16.81
C ILE A 93 3.07 -0.13 16.88
N ASP A 94 3.31 -1.44 16.90
CA ASP A 94 2.28 -2.46 16.99
C ASP A 94 2.35 -3.22 18.31
N THR A 95 3.49 -3.17 18.99
CA THR A 95 3.75 -3.92 20.22
C THR A 95 4.33 -3.00 21.31
N GLN A 96 4.30 -3.48 22.55
CA GLN A 96 4.95 -2.77 23.65
C GLN A 96 6.46 -2.63 23.42
N GLU A 97 7.08 -3.64 22.81
CA GLU A 97 8.50 -3.60 22.48
C GLU A 97 8.79 -2.48 21.47
N ASP A 98 7.96 -2.35 20.44
CA ASP A 98 8.08 -1.27 19.45
C ASP A 98 7.99 0.10 20.10
N LEU A 99 7.06 0.27 21.04
CA LEU A 99 6.90 1.53 21.77
C LEU A 99 8.15 1.84 22.59
N ASN A 100 8.66 0.86 23.33
CA ASN A 100 9.87 1.04 24.13
C ASN A 100 11.06 1.45 23.28
N LEU A 101 11.20 0.80 22.12
CA LEU A 101 12.27 1.10 21.18
C LEU A 101 12.12 2.49 20.58
N ALA A 102 10.90 2.86 20.18
CA ALA A 102 10.61 4.19 19.65
C ALA A 102 10.92 5.29 20.66
N GLN A 103 10.52 5.12 21.91
CA GLN A 103 10.80 6.10 22.98
C GLN A 103 12.30 6.26 23.21
N LYS A 104 13.06 5.19 23.08
CA LYS A 104 14.51 5.21 23.29
C LYS A 104 15.25 5.86 22.12
N GLU A 105 14.84 5.60 20.90
CA GLU A 105 15.56 5.97 19.68
C GLU A 105 15.05 7.24 19.01
N TRP A 106 13.80 7.62 19.25
CA TRP A 106 13.20 8.76 18.57
C TRP A 106 13.89 10.06 18.94
N ARG A 107 14.26 10.82 17.91
CA ARG A 107 14.77 12.17 18.02
C ARG A 107 14.01 13.06 17.06
N PRO A 108 13.23 14.03 17.55
CA PRO A 108 12.49 14.94 16.68
C PRO A 108 13.41 15.86 15.87
#